data_ed46bcc518e1d2a18b91d9a02d65cc03
#
_entry.id   ed46bcc518e1d2a18b91d9a02d65cc03
#
_cell.length_a   1.000
_cell.length_b   1.000
_cell.length_c   1.000
_cell.angle_alpha   90.00
_cell.angle_beta   90.00
_cell.angle_gamma   90.00
#
_symmetry.space_group_name_H-M   'P 1'
#
loop_
_entity.id
_entity.type
_entity.pdbx_description
1 polymer ?
#
loop_
_entity_poly.entity_id
_entity_poly.type
_entity_poly.pdbx_seq_one_letter_code
_entity_poly.pdbx_strand_id
1 'polypeptide(L)'
;VHNEDNLIIKAAILLQKFTDTTLGAEFKIIKKLPMGGGLGGGSSNAATVLLALNTLWETNLPIKTLAKIGLSLGADVPIFIHGYSAFAQGIGEKLTPFYPKEYFYLVCKPNCSISTEYIFNSAELTRNTSRLNINDINIEQCRNDCQSLVIKHHTEVANLLAWLIEYAPSRMTGTGACIFSRFDSIEGANQVRLLLPDDVESFVAKGINNSPLHLALKMLNK
;
A
#
# COMPACT_ATOMS: atom_id res chain seq x y z
N VAL A 1 11.73 -6.82 11.97
CA VAL A 1 12.28 -5.46 11.82
C VAL A 1 12.77 -5.04 13.18
N HIS A 2 14.04 -4.61 13.31
CA HIS A 2 14.58 -4.06 14.55
C HIS A 2 13.72 -2.88 15.00
N ASN A 3 13.58 -2.68 16.32
CA ASN A 3 12.70 -1.63 16.85
C ASN A 3 13.01 -0.25 16.29
N GLU A 4 14.29 0.09 16.13
CA GLU A 4 14.73 1.41 15.65
C GLU A 4 14.37 1.65 14.16
N ASP A 5 14.25 0.60 13.35
CA ASP A 5 13.90 0.69 11.93
C ASP A 5 12.41 0.54 11.65
N ASN A 6 11.63 0.21 12.66
CA ASN A 6 10.21 0.03 12.50
C ASN A 6 9.49 1.37 12.32
N LEU A 7 8.77 1.53 11.20
CA LEU A 7 8.02 2.76 10.91
C LEU A 7 6.98 3.11 11.99
N ILE A 8 6.48 2.13 12.74
CA ILE A 8 5.58 2.34 13.89
C ILE A 8 6.30 3.18 14.96
N ILE A 9 7.52 2.76 15.32
CA ILE A 9 8.31 3.46 16.36
C ILE A 9 8.76 4.84 15.85
N LYS A 10 9.24 4.90 14.60
CA LYS A 10 9.62 6.17 13.97
C LYS A 10 8.45 7.17 13.94
N ALA A 11 7.23 6.69 13.63
CA ALA A 11 6.02 7.51 13.61
C ALA A 11 5.70 8.09 15.01
N ALA A 12 5.74 7.25 16.05
CA ALA A 12 5.49 7.69 17.42
C ALA A 12 6.52 8.72 17.89
N ILE A 13 7.82 8.44 17.71
CA ILE A 13 8.91 9.37 18.08
C ILE A 13 8.78 10.70 17.33
N LEU A 14 8.43 10.65 16.05
CA LEU A 14 8.30 11.86 15.24
C LEU A 14 7.12 12.71 15.71
N LEU A 15 5.99 12.09 16.05
CA LEU A 15 4.83 12.78 16.61
C LEU A 15 5.17 13.39 17.98
N GLN A 16 5.84 12.64 18.87
CA GLN A 16 6.30 13.17 20.17
C GLN A 16 7.15 14.44 19.99
N LYS A 17 8.17 14.36 19.10
CA LYS A 17 9.05 15.51 18.84
C LYS A 17 8.31 16.70 18.23
N PHE A 18 7.29 16.46 17.43
CA PHE A 18 6.52 17.52 16.79
C PHE A 18 5.58 18.24 17.76
N THR A 19 5.10 17.54 18.80
CA THR A 19 4.09 18.04 19.73
C THR A 19 4.64 18.33 21.13
N ASP A 20 5.93 18.06 21.34
CA ASP A 20 6.61 18.17 22.65
C ASP A 20 5.90 17.38 23.77
N THR A 21 5.08 16.38 23.43
CA THR A 21 4.40 15.53 24.41
C THR A 21 5.40 14.57 25.08
N THR A 22 5.21 14.34 26.38
CA THR A 22 5.96 13.36 27.16
C THR A 22 5.26 12.00 27.25
N LEU A 23 4.06 11.87 26.66
CA LEU A 23 3.29 10.64 26.69
C LEU A 23 3.97 9.54 25.84
N GLY A 24 3.95 8.29 26.33
CA GLY A 24 4.45 7.13 25.65
C GLY A 24 3.33 6.23 25.11
N ALA A 25 3.72 5.17 24.40
CA ALA A 25 2.80 4.12 23.97
C ALA A 25 3.54 2.79 23.87
N GLU A 26 2.84 1.71 24.16
CA GLU A 26 3.27 0.33 23.87
C GLU A 26 2.57 -0.16 22.62
N PHE A 27 3.31 -0.83 21.72
CA PHE A 27 2.79 -1.35 20.47
C PHE A 27 2.92 -2.86 20.39
N LYS A 28 1.79 -3.52 20.08
CA LYS A 28 1.77 -4.92 19.69
C LYS A 28 1.30 -5.03 18.25
N ILE A 29 2.14 -5.59 17.38
CA ILE A 29 1.81 -5.79 15.97
C ILE A 29 1.78 -7.27 15.62
N ILE A 30 0.73 -7.68 14.89
CA ILE A 30 0.62 -9.00 14.26
C ILE A 30 0.69 -8.77 12.74
N LYS A 31 1.82 -9.12 12.15
CA LYS A 31 2.04 -9.01 10.70
C LYS A 31 1.22 -10.08 9.96
N LYS A 32 0.26 -9.65 9.14
CA LYS A 32 -0.56 -10.53 8.29
C LYS A 32 -0.25 -10.37 6.80
N LEU A 33 0.21 -9.19 6.40
CA LEU A 33 0.57 -8.94 5.01
C LEU A 33 2.02 -9.37 4.75
N PRO A 34 2.30 -9.92 3.56
CA PRO A 34 3.66 -10.23 3.13
C PRO A 34 4.57 -9.00 3.22
N MET A 35 5.77 -9.18 3.77
CA MET A 35 6.76 -8.11 3.82
C MET A 35 7.47 -7.97 2.48
N GLY A 36 7.79 -6.73 2.10
CA GLY A 36 8.51 -6.44 0.85
C GLY A 36 7.72 -6.76 -0.42
N GLY A 37 6.38 -6.80 -0.34
CA GLY A 37 5.51 -7.16 -1.47
C GLY A 37 4.92 -5.97 -2.24
N GLY A 38 5.32 -4.73 -1.96
CA GLY A 38 4.73 -3.57 -2.63
C GLY A 38 3.29 -3.24 -2.21
N LEU A 39 2.85 -3.71 -1.02
CA LEU A 39 1.48 -3.55 -0.52
C LEU A 39 1.30 -2.35 0.43
N GLY A 40 2.33 -1.56 0.67
CA GLY A 40 2.26 -0.38 1.54
C GLY A 40 2.00 -0.68 3.02
N GLY A 41 2.16 -1.93 3.49
CA GLY A 41 1.80 -2.34 4.85
C GLY A 41 2.54 -1.57 5.95
N GLY A 42 3.83 -1.26 5.74
CA GLY A 42 4.61 -0.42 6.66
C GLY A 42 4.08 1.00 6.75
N SER A 43 3.77 1.60 5.60
CA SER A 43 3.20 2.95 5.50
C SER A 43 1.80 3.04 6.12
N SER A 44 0.96 2.02 5.93
CA SER A 44 -0.34 1.90 6.57
C SER A 44 -0.23 1.84 8.10
N ASN A 45 0.72 1.06 8.61
CA ASN A 45 0.96 0.97 10.05
C ASN A 45 1.45 2.31 10.64
N ALA A 46 2.37 3.00 9.96
CA ALA A 46 2.85 4.32 10.39
C ALA A 46 1.71 5.35 10.42
N ALA A 47 0.87 5.38 9.38
CA ALA A 47 -0.31 6.24 9.34
C ALA A 47 -1.29 5.94 10.49
N THR A 48 -1.53 4.65 10.76
CA THR A 48 -2.37 4.23 11.88
C THR A 48 -1.83 4.74 13.20
N VAL A 49 -0.54 4.63 13.44
CA VAL A 49 0.10 5.12 14.66
C VAL A 49 -0.03 6.65 14.78
N LEU A 50 0.26 7.40 13.71
CA LEU A 50 0.12 8.85 13.74
C LEU A 50 -1.31 9.29 14.08
N LEU A 51 -2.30 8.68 13.44
CA LEU A 51 -3.71 8.99 13.66
C LEU A 51 -4.18 8.57 15.07
N ALA A 52 -3.84 7.36 15.51
CA ALA A 52 -4.25 6.84 16.80
C ALA A 52 -3.62 7.64 17.96
N LEU A 53 -2.31 7.92 17.88
CA LEU A 53 -1.62 8.68 18.91
C LEU A 53 -2.03 10.15 18.93
N ASN A 54 -2.34 10.75 17.77
CA ASN A 54 -2.91 12.09 17.72
C ASN A 54 -4.21 12.20 18.52
N THR A 55 -5.02 11.13 18.50
CA THR A 55 -6.24 11.04 19.31
C THR A 55 -5.93 10.72 20.77
N LEU A 56 -5.15 9.64 21.04
CA LEU A 56 -4.88 9.15 22.39
C LEU A 56 -4.04 10.12 23.24
N TRP A 57 -3.15 10.86 22.62
CA TRP A 57 -2.33 11.90 23.28
C TRP A 57 -2.99 13.29 23.28
N GLU A 58 -4.20 13.39 22.70
CA GLU A 58 -4.98 14.63 22.59
C GLU A 58 -4.20 15.78 21.94
N THR A 59 -3.30 15.44 21.01
CA THR A 59 -2.48 16.44 20.31
C THR A 59 -3.26 17.24 19.29
N ASN A 60 -4.41 16.74 18.82
CA ASN A 60 -5.40 17.41 17.98
C ASN A 60 -4.83 18.06 16.70
N LEU A 61 -3.77 17.49 16.14
CA LEU A 61 -3.19 17.99 14.91
C LEU A 61 -4.16 17.77 13.72
N PRO A 62 -4.28 18.76 12.82
CA PRO A 62 -5.05 18.59 11.59
C PRO A 62 -4.49 17.47 10.71
N ILE A 63 -5.36 16.78 9.97
CA ILE A 63 -4.98 15.71 9.02
C ILE A 63 -3.87 16.16 8.05
N LYS A 64 -3.93 17.40 7.56
CA LYS A 64 -2.88 17.96 6.68
C LYS A 64 -1.51 18.03 7.36
N THR A 65 -1.46 18.29 8.65
CA THR A 65 -0.20 18.31 9.43
C THR A 65 0.31 16.87 9.60
N LEU A 66 -0.56 15.94 10.00
CA LEU A 66 -0.20 14.52 10.11
C LEU A 66 0.30 13.96 8.78
N ALA A 67 -0.33 14.33 7.66
CA ALA A 67 0.12 13.91 6.33
C ALA A 67 1.52 14.43 5.99
N LYS A 68 1.86 15.69 6.37
CA LYS A 68 3.23 16.22 6.21
C LYS A 68 4.24 15.46 7.07
N ILE A 69 3.90 15.16 8.32
CA ILE A 69 4.73 14.34 9.22
C ILE A 69 4.90 12.94 8.58
N GLY A 70 3.81 12.33 8.13
CA GLY A 70 3.81 11.02 7.49
C GLY A 70 4.66 10.93 6.22
N LEU A 71 4.68 12.00 5.41
CA LEU A 71 5.48 12.07 4.20
C LEU A 71 6.98 11.90 4.46
N SER A 72 7.48 12.38 5.61
CA SER A 72 8.89 12.19 5.99
C SER A 72 9.22 10.74 6.37
N LEU A 73 8.22 9.91 6.66
CA LEU A 73 8.37 8.47 6.94
C LEU A 73 8.30 7.62 5.68
N GLY A 74 7.59 8.10 4.66
CA GLY A 74 7.44 7.41 3.39
C GLY A 74 6.38 8.05 2.48
N ALA A 75 6.60 7.96 1.17
CA ALA A 75 5.74 8.57 0.15
C ALA A 75 4.27 8.07 0.19
N ASP A 76 4.06 6.82 0.61
CA ASP A 76 2.72 6.22 0.70
C ASP A 76 2.00 6.52 2.03
N VAL A 77 2.66 7.10 3.04
CA VAL A 77 2.03 7.34 4.34
C VAL A 77 0.87 8.34 4.25
N PRO A 78 0.96 9.43 3.47
CA PRO A 78 -0.12 10.41 3.36
C PRO A 78 -1.46 9.84 2.89
N ILE A 79 -1.49 8.91 1.93
CA ILE A 79 -2.75 8.33 1.44
C ILE A 79 -3.47 7.54 2.55
N PHE A 80 -2.72 6.81 3.39
CA PHE A 80 -3.29 6.09 4.53
C PHE A 80 -3.75 7.03 5.64
N ILE A 81 -3.10 8.19 5.82
CA ILE A 81 -3.56 9.23 6.77
C ILE A 81 -4.86 9.85 6.30
N HIS A 82 -4.99 10.17 5.02
CA HIS A 82 -6.23 10.68 4.45
C HIS A 82 -7.35 9.65 4.47
N GLY A 83 -7.04 8.38 4.27
CA GLY A 83 -7.96 7.26 4.43
C GLY A 83 -9.05 7.16 3.36
N TYR A 84 -8.83 7.68 2.17
CA TYR A 84 -9.71 7.51 1.01
C TYR A 84 -8.93 7.15 -0.25
N SER A 85 -9.58 6.50 -1.22
CA SER A 85 -9.00 6.22 -2.52
C SER A 85 -8.73 7.51 -3.27
N ALA A 86 -7.55 7.64 -3.88
CA ALA A 86 -7.13 8.87 -4.51
C ALA A 86 -6.27 8.63 -5.76
N PHE A 87 -6.32 9.60 -6.65
CA PHE A 87 -5.31 9.79 -7.68
C PHE A 87 -4.13 10.56 -7.06
N ALA A 88 -2.96 9.92 -7.03
CA ALA A 88 -1.75 10.47 -6.42
C ALA A 88 -0.80 11.03 -7.49
N GLN A 89 -0.23 12.20 -7.23
CA GLN A 89 0.76 12.87 -8.07
C GLN A 89 1.97 13.28 -7.24
N GLY A 90 3.02 13.75 -7.92
CA GLY A 90 4.28 14.06 -7.26
C GLY A 90 5.01 12.78 -6.85
N ILE A 91 5.48 12.72 -5.62
CA ILE A 91 6.01 11.49 -5.01
C ILE A 91 4.94 10.69 -4.27
N GLY A 92 3.64 11.10 -4.33
CA GLY A 92 2.51 10.51 -3.63
C GLY A 92 1.79 11.48 -2.68
N GLU A 93 2.27 12.72 -2.56
CA GLU A 93 1.77 13.72 -1.61
C GLU A 93 0.56 14.53 -2.12
N LYS A 94 0.39 14.62 -3.44
CA LYS A 94 -0.73 15.36 -4.06
C LYS A 94 -1.86 14.41 -4.33
N LEU A 95 -2.83 14.37 -3.44
CA LEU A 95 -3.96 13.45 -3.47
C LEU A 95 -5.23 14.16 -3.94
N THR A 96 -5.83 13.66 -5.02
CA THR A 96 -7.15 14.04 -5.48
C THR A 96 -8.10 12.87 -5.25
N PRO A 97 -9.22 13.03 -4.53
CA PRO A 97 -10.17 11.94 -4.30
C PRO A 97 -10.61 11.30 -5.62
N PHE A 98 -10.55 9.98 -5.66
CA PHE A 98 -10.96 9.18 -6.80
C PHE A 98 -11.53 7.85 -6.30
N TYR A 99 -12.79 7.56 -6.63
CA TYR A 99 -13.54 6.44 -6.07
C TYR A 99 -13.84 5.41 -7.16
N PRO A 100 -12.90 4.48 -7.45
CA PRO A 100 -13.14 3.41 -8.41
C PRO A 100 -14.18 2.41 -7.89
N LYS A 101 -14.73 1.58 -8.80
CA LYS A 101 -15.56 0.43 -8.40
C LYS A 101 -14.76 -0.44 -7.42
N GLU A 102 -15.40 -0.84 -6.32
CA GLU A 102 -14.82 -1.76 -5.35
C GLU A 102 -14.91 -3.19 -5.88
N TYR A 103 -13.76 -3.82 -6.06
CA TYR A 103 -13.61 -5.19 -6.53
C TYR A 103 -13.10 -6.09 -5.43
N PHE A 104 -13.11 -7.39 -5.67
CA PHE A 104 -12.32 -8.35 -4.89
C PHE A 104 -10.98 -8.55 -5.56
N TYR A 105 -9.95 -8.67 -4.76
CA TYR A 105 -8.58 -8.82 -5.22
C TYR A 105 -7.98 -10.11 -4.67
N LEU A 106 -7.54 -10.99 -5.55
CA LEU A 106 -6.62 -12.06 -5.20
C LEU A 106 -5.21 -11.47 -5.25
N VAL A 107 -4.54 -11.45 -4.11
CA VAL A 107 -3.15 -10.98 -3.98
C VAL A 107 -2.26 -12.19 -3.82
N CYS A 108 -1.25 -12.30 -4.68
CA CYS A 108 -0.30 -13.40 -4.72
C CYS A 108 1.12 -12.87 -4.56
N LYS A 109 1.93 -13.51 -3.73
CA LYS A 109 3.34 -13.23 -3.56
C LYS A 109 4.16 -14.45 -3.99
N PRO A 110 4.92 -14.37 -5.10
CA PRO A 110 5.86 -15.41 -5.46
C PRO A 110 7.00 -15.48 -4.44
N ASN A 111 7.69 -16.62 -4.38
CA ASN A 111 8.79 -16.82 -3.45
C ASN A 111 10.07 -16.12 -3.92
N CYS A 112 9.99 -14.78 -4.06
CA CYS A 112 11.14 -13.94 -4.35
C CYS A 112 11.07 -12.63 -3.58
N SER A 113 12.21 -11.93 -3.51
CA SER A 113 12.34 -10.63 -2.86
C SER A 113 12.97 -9.64 -3.83
N ILE A 114 12.38 -8.43 -3.92
CA ILE A 114 12.80 -7.39 -4.84
C ILE A 114 13.20 -6.15 -4.04
N SER A 115 14.39 -5.64 -4.30
CA SER A 115 14.84 -4.39 -3.70
C SER A 115 14.18 -3.20 -4.39
N THR A 116 13.42 -2.42 -3.65
CA THR A 116 12.83 -1.15 -4.12
C THR A 116 13.91 -0.19 -4.60
N GLU A 117 15.03 -0.13 -3.90
CA GLU A 117 16.17 0.72 -4.27
C GLU A 117 16.78 0.29 -5.62
N TYR A 118 16.97 -1.01 -5.83
CA TYR A 118 17.45 -1.54 -7.10
C TYR A 118 16.53 -1.15 -8.26
N ILE A 119 15.22 -1.30 -8.10
CA ILE A 119 14.25 -0.95 -9.14
C ILE A 119 14.32 0.53 -9.47
N PHE A 120 14.31 1.43 -8.47
CA PHE A 120 14.33 2.86 -8.73
C PHE A 120 15.67 3.38 -9.24
N ASN A 121 16.79 2.71 -8.96
CA ASN A 121 18.12 3.09 -9.46
C ASN A 121 18.45 2.49 -10.82
N SER A 122 17.65 1.53 -11.32
CA SER A 122 17.91 0.88 -12.61
C SER A 122 17.80 1.88 -13.78
N ALA A 123 18.78 1.85 -14.66
CA ALA A 123 18.75 2.59 -15.92
C ALA A 123 17.67 2.09 -16.90
N GLU A 124 17.21 0.86 -16.73
CA GLU A 124 16.18 0.23 -17.56
C GLU A 124 14.76 0.61 -17.13
N LEU A 125 14.58 1.28 -15.99
CA LEU A 125 13.26 1.68 -15.53
C LEU A 125 12.66 2.72 -16.48
N THR A 126 11.44 2.45 -16.96
CA THR A 126 10.67 3.41 -17.77
C THR A 126 10.34 4.65 -16.94
N ARG A 127 10.76 5.83 -17.43
CA ARG A 127 10.59 7.11 -16.71
C ARG A 127 9.86 8.17 -17.51
N ASN A 128 9.53 7.87 -18.75
CA ASN A 128 8.94 8.80 -19.72
C ASN A 128 7.50 8.44 -20.10
N THR A 129 6.82 7.68 -19.26
CA THR A 129 5.39 7.39 -19.43
C THR A 129 4.59 8.69 -19.41
N SER A 130 3.69 8.85 -20.36
CA SER A 130 2.80 10.00 -20.43
C SER A 130 1.97 10.14 -19.16
N ARG A 131 1.82 11.37 -18.67
CA ARG A 131 1.00 11.63 -17.48
C ARG A 131 -0.45 11.32 -17.77
N LEU A 132 -1.10 10.67 -16.81
CA LEU A 132 -2.54 10.42 -16.86
C LEU A 132 -3.29 11.67 -16.42
N ASN A 133 -4.45 11.91 -17.05
CA ASN A 133 -5.40 12.92 -16.60
C ASN A 133 -6.50 12.22 -15.80
N ILE A 134 -6.79 12.71 -14.60
CA ILE A 134 -7.80 12.12 -13.71
C ILE A 134 -9.20 12.09 -14.35
N ASN A 135 -9.52 13.06 -15.23
CA ASN A 135 -10.82 13.13 -15.87
C ASN A 135 -11.03 12.07 -16.97
N ASP A 136 -9.93 11.55 -17.52
CA ASP A 136 -9.93 10.59 -18.63
C ASP A 136 -9.35 9.24 -18.22
N ILE A 137 -9.14 9.04 -16.91
CA ILE A 137 -8.46 7.84 -16.43
C ILE A 137 -9.31 6.59 -16.66
N ASN A 138 -8.76 5.68 -17.44
CA ASN A 138 -9.26 4.31 -17.52
C ASN A 138 -8.33 3.40 -16.71
N ILE A 139 -8.79 2.93 -15.56
CA ILE A 139 -8.02 2.07 -14.65
C ILE A 139 -7.54 0.79 -15.35
N GLU A 140 -8.30 0.30 -16.33
CA GLU A 140 -7.93 -0.90 -17.09
C GLU A 140 -6.69 -0.68 -17.97
N GLN A 141 -6.49 0.53 -18.44
CA GLN A 141 -5.34 0.92 -19.26
C GLN A 141 -4.15 1.39 -18.43
N CYS A 142 -4.33 1.60 -17.11
CA CYS A 142 -3.22 1.94 -16.23
C CYS A 142 -2.21 0.80 -16.20
N ARG A 143 -0.93 1.15 -16.14
CA ARG A 143 0.19 0.20 -16.07
C ARG A 143 1.11 0.53 -14.91
N ASN A 144 1.94 -0.43 -14.54
CA ASN A 144 3.00 -0.25 -13.57
C ASN A 144 4.34 -0.22 -14.32
N ASP A 145 5.01 0.92 -14.34
CA ASP A 145 6.27 1.08 -15.07
C ASP A 145 7.43 0.24 -14.48
N CYS A 146 7.33 -0.17 -13.22
CA CYS A 146 8.28 -1.11 -12.63
C CYS A 146 8.09 -2.55 -13.13
N GLN A 147 6.89 -2.92 -13.59
CA GLN A 147 6.55 -4.29 -13.93
C GLN A 147 7.40 -4.87 -15.06
N SER A 148 7.65 -4.11 -16.13
CA SER A 148 8.46 -4.56 -17.26
C SER A 148 9.89 -4.90 -16.85
N LEU A 149 10.49 -4.08 -15.99
CA LEU A 149 11.82 -4.33 -15.44
C LEU A 149 11.84 -5.57 -14.56
N VAL A 150 10.84 -5.71 -13.68
CA VAL A 150 10.78 -6.83 -12.74
C VAL A 150 10.58 -8.15 -13.47
N ILE A 151 9.63 -8.27 -14.41
CA ILE A 151 9.40 -9.52 -15.14
C ILE A 151 10.60 -9.93 -16.01
N LYS A 152 11.45 -8.98 -16.43
CA LYS A 152 12.67 -9.25 -17.16
C LYS A 152 13.73 -9.95 -16.30
N HIS A 153 13.80 -9.59 -15.01
CA HIS A 153 14.86 -10.04 -14.10
C HIS A 153 14.39 -11.07 -13.06
N HIS A 154 13.08 -11.27 -12.90
CA HIS A 154 12.47 -12.18 -11.92
C HIS A 154 11.47 -13.12 -12.59
N THR A 155 11.92 -14.30 -12.96
CA THR A 155 11.11 -15.31 -13.68
C THR A 155 9.91 -15.78 -12.85
N GLU A 156 10.03 -15.81 -11.52
CA GLU A 156 8.94 -16.18 -10.61
C GLU A 156 7.75 -15.20 -10.73
N VAL A 157 8.05 -13.89 -10.81
CA VAL A 157 7.02 -12.86 -11.02
C VAL A 157 6.43 -12.96 -12.43
N ALA A 158 7.31 -13.15 -13.45
CA ALA A 158 6.86 -13.24 -14.83
C ALA A 158 5.91 -14.43 -15.06
N ASN A 159 6.27 -15.61 -14.55
CA ASN A 159 5.48 -16.84 -14.70
C ASN A 159 4.15 -16.72 -13.95
N LEU A 160 4.16 -16.25 -12.71
CA LEU A 160 2.93 -16.08 -11.92
C LEU A 160 2.00 -15.03 -12.54
N LEU A 161 2.54 -13.91 -13.03
CA LEU A 161 1.75 -12.88 -13.71
C LEU A 161 1.12 -13.42 -15.00
N ALA A 162 1.89 -14.12 -15.83
CA ALA A 162 1.40 -14.73 -17.05
C ALA A 162 0.26 -15.73 -16.77
N TRP A 163 0.41 -16.55 -15.73
CA TRP A 163 -0.62 -17.50 -15.32
C TRP A 163 -1.89 -16.79 -14.82
N LEU A 164 -1.76 -15.76 -13.97
CA LEU A 164 -2.90 -15.03 -13.40
C LEU A 164 -3.70 -14.26 -14.46
N ILE A 165 -3.05 -13.74 -15.51
CA ILE A 165 -3.71 -12.99 -16.60
C ILE A 165 -4.71 -13.87 -17.36
N GLU A 166 -4.50 -15.18 -17.43
CA GLU A 166 -5.44 -16.12 -18.09
C GLU A 166 -6.80 -16.19 -17.35
N TYR A 167 -6.85 -15.83 -16.07
CA TYR A 167 -8.06 -15.90 -15.25
C TYR A 167 -8.73 -14.54 -15.02
N ALA A 168 -7.95 -13.48 -14.87
CA ALA A 168 -8.48 -12.15 -14.56
C ALA A 168 -7.48 -11.03 -14.89
N PRO A 169 -7.93 -9.79 -15.04
CA PRO A 169 -7.03 -8.63 -15.15
C PRO A 169 -6.07 -8.59 -13.97
N SER A 170 -4.77 -8.75 -14.24
CA SER A 170 -3.73 -8.93 -13.24
C SER A 170 -2.59 -7.95 -13.44
N ARG A 171 -1.96 -7.52 -12.34
CA ARG A 171 -0.86 -6.54 -12.36
C ARG A 171 0.01 -6.67 -11.11
N MET A 172 1.29 -6.38 -11.27
CA MET A 172 2.20 -6.22 -10.15
C MET A 172 1.90 -4.93 -9.37
N THR A 173 1.99 -4.96 -8.04
CA THR A 173 1.83 -3.79 -7.19
C THR A 173 3.17 -3.20 -6.76
N GLY A 174 3.26 -1.87 -6.77
CA GLY A 174 4.47 -1.14 -6.37
C GLY A 174 5.71 -1.59 -7.15
N THR A 175 6.80 -1.83 -6.45
CA THR A 175 8.06 -2.37 -7.00
C THR A 175 8.10 -3.90 -7.00
N GLY A 176 6.98 -4.55 -6.65
CA GLY A 176 6.87 -6.01 -6.56
C GLY A 176 7.17 -6.50 -5.13
N ALA A 177 7.21 -7.81 -4.87
CA ALA A 177 6.94 -8.88 -5.84
C ALA A 177 5.45 -9.28 -5.95
N CYS A 178 4.54 -8.70 -5.12
CA CYS A 178 3.13 -9.09 -5.16
C CYS A 178 2.46 -8.71 -6.47
N ILE A 179 1.57 -9.61 -6.90
CA ILE A 179 0.66 -9.44 -8.03
C ILE A 179 -0.75 -9.45 -7.48
N PHE A 180 -1.60 -8.59 -8.00
CA PHE A 180 -3.03 -8.62 -7.71
C PHE A 180 -3.83 -8.93 -8.96
N SER A 181 -4.87 -9.73 -8.81
CA SER A 181 -5.87 -10.02 -9.84
C SER A 181 -7.23 -9.55 -9.37
N ARG A 182 -8.02 -8.99 -10.27
CA ARG A 182 -9.28 -8.30 -9.95
C ARG A 182 -10.49 -9.15 -10.34
N PHE A 183 -11.43 -9.31 -9.42
CA PHE A 183 -12.65 -10.10 -9.59
C PHE A 183 -13.89 -9.31 -9.16
N ASP A 184 -15.03 -9.60 -9.78
CA ASP A 184 -16.31 -9.03 -9.40
C ASP A 184 -16.91 -9.69 -8.16
N SER A 185 -16.50 -10.92 -7.83
CA SER A 185 -16.98 -11.67 -6.67
C SER A 185 -15.85 -12.30 -5.85
N ILE A 186 -16.12 -12.54 -4.57
CA ILE A 186 -15.19 -13.24 -3.69
C ILE A 186 -15.05 -14.72 -4.07
N GLU A 187 -16.11 -15.32 -4.59
CA GLU A 187 -16.16 -16.70 -5.04
C GLU A 187 -15.22 -16.92 -6.22
N GLY A 188 -15.28 -16.02 -7.22
CA GLY A 188 -14.37 -16.07 -8.40
C GLY A 188 -12.90 -15.93 -7.98
N ALA A 189 -12.60 -15.01 -7.07
CA ALA A 189 -11.25 -14.85 -6.54
C ALA A 189 -10.77 -16.11 -5.79
N ASN A 190 -11.62 -16.72 -4.96
CA ASN A 190 -11.27 -17.92 -4.21
C ASN A 190 -11.15 -19.17 -5.11
N GLN A 191 -11.95 -19.29 -6.18
CA GLN A 191 -11.80 -20.39 -7.15
C GLN A 191 -10.40 -20.37 -7.79
N VAL A 192 -9.92 -19.20 -8.24
CA VAL A 192 -8.58 -19.09 -8.80
C VAL A 192 -7.51 -19.30 -7.75
N ARG A 193 -7.72 -18.82 -6.51
CA ARG A 193 -6.80 -19.05 -5.41
C ARG A 193 -6.55 -20.53 -5.11
N LEU A 194 -7.57 -21.37 -5.23
CA LEU A 194 -7.45 -22.82 -5.02
C LEU A 194 -6.62 -23.54 -6.09
N LEU A 195 -6.39 -22.89 -7.24
CA LEU A 195 -5.57 -23.43 -8.33
C LEU A 195 -4.09 -23.00 -8.25
N LEU A 196 -3.74 -22.12 -7.29
CA LEU A 196 -2.37 -21.66 -7.12
C LEU A 196 -1.46 -22.81 -6.64
N PRO A 197 -0.19 -22.81 -7.03
CA PRO A 197 0.81 -23.68 -6.44
C PRO A 197 0.95 -23.43 -4.92
N ASP A 198 1.27 -24.48 -4.17
CA ASP A 198 1.37 -24.44 -2.70
C ASP A 198 2.46 -23.50 -2.17
N ASP A 199 3.47 -23.19 -2.98
CA ASP A 199 4.58 -22.30 -2.65
C ASP A 199 4.26 -20.81 -2.89
N VAL A 200 3.08 -20.47 -3.41
CA VAL A 200 2.63 -19.09 -3.62
C VAL A 200 1.79 -18.63 -2.42
N GLU A 201 2.36 -17.73 -1.63
CA GLU A 201 1.60 -17.06 -0.56
C GLU A 201 0.48 -16.21 -1.16
N SER A 202 -0.78 -16.40 -0.71
CA SER A 202 -1.91 -15.68 -1.29
C SER A 202 -3.03 -15.42 -0.29
N PHE A 203 -3.79 -14.35 -0.55
CA PHE A 203 -5.03 -14.04 0.15
C PHE A 203 -6.01 -13.30 -0.76
N VAL A 204 -7.30 -13.33 -0.38
CA VAL A 204 -8.34 -12.53 -1.03
C VAL A 204 -8.72 -11.37 -0.13
N ALA A 205 -8.86 -10.18 -0.70
CA ALA A 205 -9.29 -8.98 -0.01
C ALA A 205 -10.36 -8.23 -0.83
N LYS A 206 -11.28 -7.57 -0.14
CA LYS A 206 -12.19 -6.61 -0.77
C LYS A 206 -11.51 -5.25 -0.87
N GLY A 207 -11.52 -4.64 -2.05
CA GLY A 207 -11.16 -3.23 -2.23
C GLY A 207 -12.20 -2.33 -1.57
N ILE A 208 -11.73 -1.29 -0.91
CA ILE A 208 -12.57 -0.30 -0.25
C ILE A 208 -12.09 1.11 -0.58
N ASN A 209 -13.03 2.02 -0.79
CA ASN A 209 -12.71 3.41 -1.10
C ASN A 209 -12.45 4.27 0.14
N ASN A 210 -12.93 3.85 1.31
CA ASN A 210 -12.74 4.57 2.57
C ASN A 210 -12.19 3.63 3.63
N SER A 211 -11.15 4.08 4.32
CA SER A 211 -10.52 3.32 5.41
C SER A 211 -11.44 3.23 6.62
N PRO A 212 -11.65 2.04 7.20
CA PRO A 212 -12.43 1.88 8.43
C PRO A 212 -11.73 2.51 9.66
N LEU A 213 -10.44 2.83 9.58
CA LEU A 213 -9.68 3.43 10.67
C LEU A 213 -10.30 4.75 11.13
N HIS A 214 -10.69 5.63 10.21
CA HIS A 214 -11.31 6.91 10.55
C HIS A 214 -12.66 6.75 11.27
N LEU A 215 -13.42 5.70 10.96
CA LEU A 215 -14.65 5.37 11.69
C LEU A 215 -14.33 4.87 13.10
N ALA A 216 -13.33 3.99 13.24
CA ALA A 216 -12.89 3.50 14.55
C ALA A 216 -12.40 4.65 15.46
N LEU A 217 -11.61 5.57 14.93
CA LEU A 217 -11.13 6.73 15.69
C LEU A 217 -12.25 7.66 16.15
N LYS A 218 -13.29 7.87 15.34
CA LYS A 218 -14.48 8.63 15.76
C LYS A 218 -15.25 7.99 16.92
N MET A 219 -15.16 6.68 17.08
CA MET A 219 -15.78 5.96 18.21
C MET A 219 -14.98 6.11 19.51
N LEU A 220 -13.66 6.32 19.41
CA LEU A 220 -12.80 6.56 20.59
C LEU A 220 -12.98 7.96 21.18
N ASN A 221 -13.49 8.92 20.42
CA ASN A 221 -13.73 10.30 20.84
C ASN A 221 -15.15 10.53 21.41
N LYS A 222 -15.92 9.46 21.60
CA LYS A 222 -17.24 9.48 22.27
C LYS A 222 -17.14 8.90 23.68
#